data_935cae01003d5221868abd1b2b67bf2c
#
_entry.id   935cae01003d5221868abd1b2b67bf2c
#
_cell.length_a   1.000
_cell.length_b   1.000
_cell.length_c   1.000
_cell.angle_alpha   90.00
_cell.angle_beta   90.00
_cell.angle_gamma   90.00
#
_symmetry.space_group_name_H-M   'P 1'
#
loop_
_entity.id
_entity.type
_entity.pdbx_description
1 polymer ?
#
loop_
_entity_poly.entity_id
_entity_poly.type
_entity_poly.pdbx_seq_one_letter_code
_entity_poly.pdbx_strand_id
1 'polypeptide(L)'
;MKFLKGLLLAFVGIVILALIIALFLKKDYAVERQVTINKPKSEVFEYIKYVKNQDNYSVWNKIDPASKKTYTGTDGTVGFIYAWNSENKNVGKGEQEITNIKDGERIDMQLRFMEPFEAKDEAYMTTEDTGNGQTKVKWGFNGRMAYPMNIMLLFMNMENMLGKSLQDGLNSLKTIMESQK
;
A
#
# COMPACT_ATOMS: atom_id res chain seq x y z
N MET A 1 -42.22 -13.63 21.76
CA MET A 1 -41.07 -13.47 22.69
C MET A 1 -40.04 -14.61 22.65
N LYS A 2 -40.43 -15.90 22.68
CA LYS A 2 -39.48 -17.05 22.64
C LYS A 2 -38.67 -17.13 21.35
N PHE A 3 -39.31 -16.88 20.17
CA PHE A 3 -38.63 -16.85 18.86
C PHE A 3 -37.53 -15.78 18.77
N LEU A 4 -37.83 -14.56 19.23
CA LEU A 4 -36.86 -13.44 19.21
C LEU A 4 -35.66 -13.71 20.12
N LYS A 5 -35.89 -14.34 21.30
CA LYS A 5 -34.82 -14.79 22.20
C LYS A 5 -33.95 -15.86 21.57
N GLY A 6 -34.55 -16.82 20.84
CA GLY A 6 -33.82 -17.85 20.12
C GLY A 6 -32.94 -17.26 19.01
N LEU A 7 -33.46 -16.30 18.24
CA LEU A 7 -32.70 -15.59 17.19
C LEU A 7 -31.52 -14.79 17.75
N LEU A 8 -31.76 -14.11 18.88
CA LEU A 8 -30.68 -13.36 19.56
C LEU A 8 -29.59 -14.30 20.08
N LEU A 9 -29.94 -15.43 20.69
CA LEU A 9 -28.95 -16.39 21.16
C LEU A 9 -28.17 -17.02 20.02
N ALA A 10 -28.80 -17.33 18.88
CA ALA A 10 -28.13 -17.82 17.69
C ALA A 10 -27.13 -16.77 17.14
N PHE A 11 -27.55 -15.50 17.06
CA PHE A 11 -26.66 -14.41 16.63
C PHE A 11 -25.43 -14.25 17.54
N VAL A 12 -25.65 -14.24 18.88
CA VAL A 12 -24.56 -14.19 19.85
C VAL A 12 -23.61 -15.38 19.70
N GLY A 13 -24.15 -16.58 19.49
CA GLY A 13 -23.35 -17.78 19.24
C GLY A 13 -22.47 -17.66 18.00
N ILE A 14 -23.01 -17.12 16.89
CA ILE A 14 -22.25 -16.87 15.65
C ILE A 14 -21.12 -15.84 15.90
N VAL A 15 -21.40 -14.75 16.62
CA VAL A 15 -20.39 -13.74 16.94
C VAL A 15 -19.26 -14.35 17.79
N ILE A 16 -19.60 -15.11 18.82
CA ILE A 16 -18.60 -15.78 19.67
C ILE A 16 -17.75 -16.74 18.83
N LEU A 17 -18.37 -17.54 17.98
CA LEU A 17 -17.66 -18.46 17.09
C LEU A 17 -16.72 -17.70 16.15
N ALA A 18 -17.17 -16.60 15.55
CA ALA A 18 -16.35 -15.74 14.69
C ALA A 18 -15.15 -15.19 15.44
N LEU A 19 -15.33 -14.71 16.67
CA LEU A 19 -14.24 -14.21 17.52
C LEU A 19 -13.22 -15.33 17.87
N ILE A 20 -13.70 -16.53 18.17
CA ILE A 20 -12.83 -17.68 18.41
C ILE A 20 -12.02 -18.02 17.16
N ILE A 21 -12.65 -18.08 15.99
CA ILE A 21 -11.96 -18.34 14.71
C ILE A 21 -10.88 -17.26 14.47
N ALA A 22 -11.20 -15.99 14.68
CA ALA A 22 -10.27 -14.89 14.49
C ALA A 22 -8.99 -14.99 15.34
N LEU A 23 -9.02 -15.68 16.50
CA LEU A 23 -7.82 -15.90 17.33
C LEU A 23 -6.77 -16.75 16.62
N PHE A 24 -7.19 -17.67 15.76
CA PHE A 24 -6.32 -18.63 15.07
C PHE A 24 -5.92 -18.19 13.65
N LEU A 25 -6.53 -17.14 13.13
CA LEU A 25 -6.25 -16.64 11.79
C LEU A 25 -4.97 -15.79 11.76
N LYS A 26 -4.30 -15.83 10.60
CA LYS A 26 -3.19 -14.92 10.31
C LYS A 26 -3.69 -13.46 10.40
N LYS A 27 -2.80 -12.60 10.86
CA LYS A 27 -3.06 -11.15 10.95
C LYS A 27 -2.34 -10.39 9.86
N ASP A 28 -1.24 -10.94 9.37
CA ASP A 28 -0.35 -10.30 8.43
C ASP A 28 -0.62 -10.79 7.01
N TYR A 29 -0.52 -9.88 6.04
CA TYR A 29 -0.59 -10.17 4.62
C TYR A 29 0.45 -9.35 3.87
N ALA A 30 0.92 -9.88 2.74
CA ALA A 30 1.88 -9.24 1.89
C ALA A 30 1.43 -9.35 0.42
N VAL A 31 1.62 -8.29 -0.33
CA VAL A 31 1.34 -8.23 -1.77
C VAL A 31 2.51 -7.56 -2.46
N GLU A 32 3.04 -8.19 -3.51
CA GLU A 32 4.14 -7.64 -4.32
C GLU A 32 3.80 -7.75 -5.79
N ARG A 33 4.18 -6.74 -6.58
CA ARG A 33 4.14 -6.73 -8.05
C ARG A 33 5.46 -6.25 -8.58
N GLN A 34 5.72 -6.60 -9.84
CA GLN A 34 6.96 -6.21 -10.52
C GLN A 34 6.75 -5.85 -11.98
N VAL A 35 7.66 -5.04 -12.51
CA VAL A 35 7.73 -4.68 -13.92
C VAL A 35 9.20 -4.53 -14.32
N THR A 36 9.50 -4.82 -15.58
CA THR A 36 10.82 -4.49 -16.16
C THR A 36 10.69 -3.23 -17.01
N ILE A 37 11.56 -2.25 -16.75
CA ILE A 37 11.63 -0.94 -17.39
C ILE A 37 12.89 -0.88 -18.25
N ASN A 38 12.79 -0.42 -19.49
CA ASN A 38 13.92 -0.26 -20.44
C ASN A 38 14.69 1.03 -20.15
N LYS A 39 15.24 1.13 -18.94
CA LYS A 39 16.07 2.24 -18.46
C LYS A 39 17.11 1.73 -17.47
N PRO A 40 18.29 2.40 -17.38
CA PRO A 40 19.32 2.07 -16.39
C PRO A 40 18.81 2.17 -14.95
N LYS A 41 19.31 1.30 -14.09
CA LYS A 41 18.91 1.23 -12.67
C LYS A 41 19.07 2.57 -11.93
N SER A 42 20.12 3.31 -12.23
CA SER A 42 20.35 4.61 -11.62
C SER A 42 19.26 5.63 -11.95
N GLU A 43 18.79 5.68 -13.19
CA GLU A 43 17.71 6.59 -13.60
C GLU A 43 16.38 6.20 -12.95
N VAL A 44 16.06 4.90 -12.95
CA VAL A 44 14.82 4.40 -12.35
C VAL A 44 14.80 4.63 -10.84
N PHE A 45 15.91 4.31 -10.16
CA PHE A 45 16.01 4.51 -8.72
C PHE A 45 15.91 5.99 -8.35
N GLU A 46 16.61 6.86 -9.07
CA GLU A 46 16.56 8.30 -8.83
C GLU A 46 15.13 8.84 -8.98
N TYR A 47 14.33 8.30 -9.92
CA TYR A 47 12.95 8.72 -10.08
C TYR A 47 12.04 8.24 -8.94
N ILE A 48 12.13 6.96 -8.55
CA ILE A 48 11.25 6.40 -7.52
C ILE A 48 11.62 6.82 -6.10
N LYS A 49 12.86 7.26 -5.87
CA LYS A 49 13.36 7.76 -4.59
C LYS A 49 12.55 8.97 -4.09
N TYR A 50 12.08 9.81 -5.01
CA TYR A 50 11.23 10.94 -4.66
C TYR A 50 9.78 10.51 -4.55
N VAL A 51 9.26 10.51 -3.33
CA VAL A 51 7.90 10.03 -3.03
C VAL A 51 6.83 10.90 -3.70
N LYS A 52 7.10 12.18 -3.93
CA LYS A 52 6.19 13.06 -4.70
C LYS A 52 5.95 12.56 -6.12
N ASN A 53 6.90 11.84 -6.73
CA ASN A 53 6.72 11.27 -8.06
C ASN A 53 5.61 10.21 -8.11
N GLN A 54 5.20 9.66 -6.96
CA GLN A 54 4.04 8.76 -6.90
C GLN A 54 2.74 9.42 -7.39
N ASP A 55 2.65 10.76 -7.33
CA ASP A 55 1.51 11.49 -7.90
C ASP A 55 1.32 11.23 -9.40
N ASN A 56 2.40 10.89 -10.11
CA ASN A 56 2.38 10.65 -11.54
C ASN A 56 1.93 9.21 -11.90
N TYR A 57 2.21 8.23 -11.04
CA TYR A 57 2.00 6.82 -11.38
C TYR A 57 1.13 6.03 -10.40
N SER A 58 1.03 6.42 -9.12
CA SER A 58 0.22 5.71 -8.14
C SER A 58 -1.28 5.84 -8.45
N VAL A 59 -1.98 4.72 -8.47
CA VAL A 59 -3.44 4.69 -8.68
C VAL A 59 -4.15 5.45 -7.57
N TRP A 60 -3.71 5.28 -6.33
CA TRP A 60 -4.33 5.92 -5.16
C TRP A 60 -4.25 7.45 -5.22
N ASN A 61 -3.11 7.98 -5.67
CA ASN A 61 -2.91 9.43 -5.79
C ASN A 61 -3.77 10.06 -6.90
N LYS A 62 -4.28 9.24 -7.84
CA LYS A 62 -5.15 9.66 -8.96
C LYS A 62 -6.64 9.57 -8.64
N ILE A 63 -7.05 8.85 -7.57
CA ILE A 63 -8.47 8.71 -7.18
C ILE A 63 -9.08 10.06 -6.80
N ASP A 64 -8.32 10.89 -6.06
CA ASP A 64 -8.71 12.24 -5.70
C ASP A 64 -7.55 13.22 -5.90
N PRO A 65 -7.41 13.77 -7.11
CA PRO A 65 -6.38 14.78 -7.40
C PRO A 65 -6.52 16.06 -6.58
N ALA A 66 -7.72 16.34 -6.05
CA ALA A 66 -8.01 17.52 -5.24
C ALA A 66 -7.67 17.31 -3.75
N SER A 67 -7.26 16.12 -3.34
CA SER A 67 -6.86 15.84 -1.96
C SER A 67 -5.77 16.81 -1.50
N LYS A 68 -5.91 17.33 -0.28
CA LYS A 68 -4.93 18.23 0.31
C LYS A 68 -3.68 17.43 0.67
N LYS A 69 -2.54 17.81 0.09
CA LYS A 69 -1.24 17.19 0.32
C LYS A 69 -0.34 18.11 1.15
N THR A 70 0.35 17.54 2.11
CA THR A 70 1.37 18.25 2.90
C THR A 70 2.65 17.43 2.96
N TYR A 71 3.78 18.14 3.05
CA TYR A 71 5.11 17.55 2.99
C TYR A 71 5.95 18.05 4.15
N THR A 72 6.70 17.14 4.78
CA THR A 72 7.63 17.47 5.86
C THR A 72 8.99 16.86 5.55
N GLY A 73 10.06 17.60 5.72
CA GLY A 73 11.42 17.17 5.41
C GLY A 73 11.80 17.35 3.94
N THR A 74 12.92 16.74 3.55
CA THR A 74 13.45 16.76 2.18
C THR A 74 13.08 15.48 1.46
N ASP A 75 12.38 15.59 0.33
CA ASP A 75 11.97 14.42 -0.46
C ASP A 75 13.20 13.64 -0.96
N GLY A 76 13.07 12.31 -0.97
CA GLY A 76 14.16 11.42 -1.32
C GLY A 76 15.17 11.19 -0.20
N THR A 77 14.88 11.59 1.04
CA THR A 77 15.70 11.31 2.23
C THR A 77 14.90 10.62 3.33
N VAL A 78 15.58 9.89 4.20
CA VAL A 78 14.95 9.28 5.39
C VAL A 78 14.32 10.37 6.26
N GLY A 79 13.10 10.12 6.76
CA GLY A 79 12.29 11.06 7.54
C GLY A 79 11.43 12.00 6.70
N PHE A 80 11.47 11.92 5.36
CA PHE A 80 10.52 12.64 4.52
C PHE A 80 9.12 12.07 4.70
N ILE A 81 8.14 12.94 4.97
CA ILE A 81 6.72 12.57 5.13
C ILE A 81 5.91 13.23 4.02
N TYR A 82 5.12 12.41 3.34
CA TYR A 82 4.07 12.78 2.41
C TYR A 82 2.73 12.47 3.06
N ALA A 83 1.94 13.49 3.41
CA ALA A 83 0.63 13.31 3.99
C ALA A 83 -0.48 13.76 3.04
N TRP A 84 -1.62 13.06 3.10
CA TRP A 84 -2.82 13.36 2.32
C TRP A 84 -4.05 13.48 3.22
N ASN A 85 -4.98 14.32 2.80
CA ASN A 85 -6.27 14.49 3.44
C ASN A 85 -7.34 14.70 2.37
N SER A 86 -8.21 13.71 2.18
CA SER A 86 -9.25 13.68 1.17
C SER A 86 -10.63 13.54 1.82
N GLU A 87 -11.60 14.24 1.27
CA GLU A 87 -13.02 14.05 1.64
C GLU A 87 -13.62 12.80 0.97
N ASN A 88 -12.93 12.23 -0.03
CA ASN A 88 -13.32 10.97 -0.65
C ASN A 88 -12.99 9.80 0.30
N LYS A 89 -14.00 9.11 0.80
CA LYS A 89 -13.86 7.99 1.75
C LYS A 89 -13.02 6.82 1.22
N ASN A 90 -12.85 6.70 -0.09
CA ASN A 90 -11.99 5.68 -0.70
C ASN A 90 -10.51 6.04 -0.65
N VAL A 91 -10.18 7.30 -0.35
CA VAL A 91 -8.81 7.81 -0.19
C VAL A 91 -8.51 8.09 1.27
N GLY A 92 -9.45 8.76 1.96
CA GLY A 92 -9.35 9.05 3.39
C GLY A 92 -8.19 9.97 3.73
N LYS A 93 -7.61 9.73 4.90
CA LYS A 93 -6.51 10.53 5.45
C LYS A 93 -5.39 9.63 5.93
N GLY A 94 -4.17 10.05 5.67
CA GLY A 94 -2.99 9.31 6.11
C GLY A 94 -1.70 9.98 5.71
N GLU A 95 -0.60 9.29 5.95
CA GLU A 95 0.73 9.73 5.59
C GLU A 95 1.64 8.53 5.30
N GLN A 96 2.66 8.76 4.49
CA GLN A 96 3.77 7.82 4.31
C GLN A 96 5.09 8.52 4.60
N GLU A 97 5.96 7.81 5.31
CA GLU A 97 7.28 8.28 5.70
C GLU A 97 8.35 7.38 5.09
N ILE A 98 9.39 7.96 4.52
CA ILE A 98 10.59 7.20 4.14
C ILE A 98 11.32 6.80 5.42
N THR A 99 11.38 5.50 5.71
CA THR A 99 12.03 4.97 6.92
C THR A 99 13.44 4.47 6.69
N ASN A 100 13.76 4.04 5.44
CA ASN A 100 15.08 3.59 5.07
C ASN A 100 15.31 3.75 3.57
N ILE A 101 16.56 4.02 3.18
CA ILE A 101 17.01 4.03 1.79
C ILE A 101 18.32 3.24 1.71
N LYS A 102 18.32 2.20 0.87
CA LYS A 102 19.55 1.58 0.37
C LYS A 102 19.76 2.07 -1.05
N ASP A 103 20.68 3.00 -1.21
CA ASP A 103 20.85 3.76 -2.45
C ASP A 103 21.04 2.85 -3.68
N GLY A 104 20.31 3.14 -4.75
CA GLY A 104 20.29 2.36 -5.96
C GLY A 104 19.56 1.00 -5.84
N GLU A 105 19.03 0.61 -4.67
CA GLU A 105 18.48 -0.73 -4.46
C GLU A 105 17.08 -0.77 -3.86
N ARG A 106 16.82 0.01 -2.79
CA ARG A 106 15.60 -0.13 -2.02
C ARG A 106 15.19 1.13 -1.28
N ILE A 107 13.90 1.36 -1.21
CA ILE A 107 13.26 2.38 -0.39
C ILE A 107 12.21 1.69 0.45
N ASP A 108 12.27 1.86 1.78
CA ASP A 108 11.25 1.41 2.71
C ASP A 108 10.43 2.60 3.20
N MET A 109 9.14 2.40 3.27
CA MET A 109 8.18 3.44 3.67
C MET A 109 7.23 2.87 4.70
N GLN A 110 6.91 3.67 5.71
CA GLN A 110 5.84 3.40 6.65
C GLN A 110 4.60 4.18 6.26
N LEU A 111 3.47 3.49 6.14
CA LEU A 111 2.16 4.09 5.92
C LEU A 111 1.40 4.14 7.25
N ARG A 112 0.83 5.30 7.54
CA ARG A 112 -0.05 5.52 8.68
C ARG A 112 -1.39 6.02 8.14
N PHE A 113 -2.38 5.16 8.14
CA PHE A 113 -3.76 5.51 7.79
C PHE A 113 -4.46 6.04 9.04
N MET A 114 -5.19 7.14 8.90
CA MET A 114 -5.94 7.79 9.99
C MET A 114 -7.44 7.68 9.77
N GLU A 115 -7.89 7.73 8.51
CA GLU A 115 -9.28 7.61 8.10
C GLU A 115 -9.38 6.76 6.82
N PRO A 116 -10.46 5.95 6.65
CA PRO A 116 -11.61 5.75 7.55
C PRO A 116 -11.32 4.82 8.75
N PHE A 117 -10.18 4.12 8.77
CA PHE A 117 -9.75 3.24 9.86
C PHE A 117 -8.26 3.44 10.12
N GLU A 118 -7.90 3.47 11.40
CA GLU A 118 -6.49 3.54 11.78
C GLU A 118 -5.77 2.23 11.45
N ALA A 119 -4.65 2.36 10.72
CA ALA A 119 -3.77 1.24 10.42
C ALA A 119 -2.32 1.74 10.25
N LYS A 120 -1.37 0.84 10.50
CA LYS A 120 0.05 1.08 10.32
C LYS A 120 0.63 -0.08 9.54
N ASP A 121 1.00 0.19 8.31
CA ASP A 121 1.48 -0.79 7.35
C ASP A 121 2.83 -0.35 6.78
N GLU A 122 3.47 -1.22 6.01
CA GLU A 122 4.75 -0.96 5.38
C GLU A 122 4.63 -1.12 3.87
N ALA A 123 5.34 -0.27 3.15
CA ALA A 123 5.54 -0.43 1.71
C ALA A 123 7.02 -0.33 1.38
N TYR A 124 7.40 -0.90 0.25
CA TYR A 124 8.75 -0.77 -0.27
C TYR A 124 8.77 -0.78 -1.78
N MET A 125 9.81 -0.17 -2.33
CA MET A 125 10.17 -0.33 -3.74
C MET A 125 11.61 -0.78 -3.86
N THR A 126 11.89 -1.69 -4.80
CA THR A 126 13.26 -2.17 -5.08
C THR A 126 13.58 -2.04 -6.55
N THR A 127 14.87 -1.86 -6.85
CA THR A 127 15.42 -1.87 -8.21
C THR A 127 16.53 -2.91 -8.33
N GLU A 128 16.46 -3.72 -9.39
CA GLU A 128 17.46 -4.74 -9.72
C GLU A 128 17.85 -4.57 -11.19
N ASP A 129 19.16 -4.49 -11.46
CA ASP A 129 19.66 -4.48 -12.84
C ASP A 129 19.49 -5.89 -13.43
N THR A 130 18.80 -5.98 -14.57
CA THR A 130 18.60 -7.25 -15.29
C THR A 130 19.54 -7.40 -16.47
N GLY A 131 20.48 -6.46 -16.67
CA GLY A 131 21.37 -6.36 -17.81
C GLY A 131 20.74 -5.60 -18.98
N ASN A 132 21.54 -5.32 -19.99
CA ASN A 132 21.14 -4.64 -21.23
C ASN A 132 20.46 -3.27 -21.04
N GLY A 133 20.77 -2.56 -19.93
CA GLY A 133 20.18 -1.25 -19.63
C GLY A 133 18.71 -1.34 -19.16
N GLN A 134 18.31 -2.49 -18.64
CA GLN A 134 16.97 -2.72 -18.11
C GLN A 134 16.98 -2.87 -16.60
N THR A 135 15.89 -2.43 -15.97
CA THR A 135 15.71 -2.47 -14.52
C THR A 135 14.41 -3.18 -14.18
N LYS A 136 14.51 -4.19 -13.32
CA LYS A 136 13.35 -4.78 -12.66
C LYS A 136 13.00 -3.95 -11.43
N VAL A 137 11.77 -3.46 -11.39
CA VAL A 137 11.21 -2.72 -10.25
C VAL A 137 10.15 -3.58 -9.58
N LYS A 138 10.23 -3.70 -8.26
CA LYS A 138 9.20 -4.31 -7.44
C LYS A 138 8.57 -3.25 -6.56
N TRP A 139 7.28 -3.38 -6.33
CA TRP A 139 6.52 -2.59 -5.36
C TRP A 139 5.76 -3.54 -4.45
N GLY A 140 6.10 -3.50 -3.18
CA GLY A 140 5.55 -4.37 -2.16
C GLY A 140 4.78 -3.59 -1.09
N PHE A 141 3.80 -4.28 -0.51
CA PHE A 141 2.99 -3.80 0.60
C PHE A 141 2.85 -4.92 1.62
N ASN A 142 3.17 -4.63 2.89
CA ASN A 142 3.01 -5.52 4.02
C ASN A 142 2.01 -4.89 4.99
N GLY A 143 0.87 -5.54 5.15
CA GLY A 143 -0.20 -5.04 5.98
C GLY A 143 -0.55 -5.99 7.13
N ARG A 144 -1.23 -5.41 8.13
CA ARG A 144 -1.69 -6.14 9.30
C ARG A 144 -3.11 -5.77 9.67
N MET A 145 -3.98 -6.76 9.76
CA MET A 145 -5.30 -6.62 10.36
C MET A 145 -5.29 -7.15 11.79
N ALA A 146 -5.48 -6.24 12.76
CA ALA A 146 -5.55 -6.61 14.17
C ALA A 146 -6.80 -7.45 14.46
N TYR A 147 -6.73 -8.28 15.51
CA TYR A 147 -7.90 -8.96 16.08
C TYR A 147 -8.95 -7.93 16.57
N PRO A 148 -10.24 -8.14 16.35
CA PRO A 148 -10.85 -9.28 15.65
C PRO A 148 -11.04 -9.08 14.15
N MET A 149 -10.58 -7.94 13.58
CA MET A 149 -10.79 -7.58 12.18
C MET A 149 -10.08 -8.52 11.19
N ASN A 150 -9.07 -9.27 11.63
CA ASN A 150 -8.36 -10.26 10.81
C ASN A 150 -9.28 -11.37 10.26
N ILE A 151 -10.47 -11.56 10.80
CA ILE A 151 -11.47 -12.48 10.21
C ILE A 151 -11.88 -12.05 8.79
N MET A 152 -11.78 -10.75 8.48
CA MET A 152 -12.08 -10.23 7.15
C MET A 152 -11.14 -10.77 6.08
N LEU A 153 -9.90 -11.16 6.45
CA LEU A 153 -8.94 -11.76 5.52
C LEU A 153 -9.42 -13.10 4.94
N LEU A 154 -10.41 -13.76 5.54
CA LEU A 154 -11.06 -14.94 4.95
C LEU A 154 -11.94 -14.60 3.73
N PHE A 155 -12.45 -13.38 3.68
CA PHE A 155 -13.41 -12.93 2.66
C PHE A 155 -12.81 -11.94 1.69
N MET A 156 -11.72 -11.25 2.10
CA MET A 156 -11.04 -10.24 1.29
C MET A 156 -9.81 -10.86 0.61
N ASN A 157 -9.81 -10.84 -0.71
CA ASN A 157 -8.63 -11.22 -1.46
C ASN A 157 -7.70 -10.00 -1.62
N MET A 158 -6.82 -9.79 -0.61
CA MET A 158 -5.88 -8.66 -0.59
C MET A 158 -4.94 -8.68 -1.79
N GLU A 159 -4.57 -9.89 -2.24
CA GLU A 159 -3.73 -10.10 -3.43
C GLU A 159 -4.36 -9.49 -4.70
N ASN A 160 -5.66 -9.68 -4.89
CA ASN A 160 -6.37 -9.10 -6.03
C ASN A 160 -6.65 -7.60 -5.84
N MET A 161 -7.03 -7.18 -4.62
CA MET A 161 -7.39 -5.78 -4.35
C MET A 161 -6.21 -4.83 -4.47
N LEU A 162 -5.14 -5.11 -3.73
CA LEU A 162 -3.93 -4.27 -3.74
C LEU A 162 -3.05 -4.58 -4.94
N GLY A 163 -2.94 -5.86 -5.32
CA GLY A 163 -2.07 -6.29 -6.40
C GLY A 163 -2.41 -5.65 -7.74
N LYS A 164 -3.70 -5.50 -8.05
CA LYS A 164 -4.12 -4.78 -9.27
C LYS A 164 -3.64 -3.33 -9.26
N SER A 165 -3.85 -2.61 -8.15
CA SER A 165 -3.45 -1.20 -8.03
C SER A 165 -1.93 -1.01 -8.06
N LEU A 166 -1.17 -1.90 -7.42
CA LEU A 166 0.30 -1.91 -7.50
C LEU A 166 0.78 -2.15 -8.94
N GLN A 167 0.17 -3.13 -9.64
CA GLN A 167 0.53 -3.44 -11.02
C GLN A 167 0.20 -2.29 -11.98
N ASP A 168 -0.98 -1.69 -11.85
CA ASP A 168 -1.40 -0.55 -12.67
C ASP A 168 -0.48 0.67 -12.43
N GLY A 169 -0.08 0.89 -11.17
CA GLY A 169 0.92 1.91 -10.82
C GLY A 169 2.29 1.64 -11.44
N LEU A 170 2.78 0.40 -11.36
CA LEU A 170 4.05 0.01 -11.98
C LEU A 170 4.01 0.10 -13.51
N ASN A 171 2.91 -0.24 -14.15
CA ASN A 171 2.73 -0.07 -15.60
C ASN A 171 2.74 1.41 -16.00
N SER A 172 2.12 2.27 -15.17
CA SER A 172 2.18 3.73 -15.36
C SER A 172 3.60 4.26 -15.20
N LEU A 173 4.33 3.82 -14.17
CA LEU A 173 5.74 4.16 -13.96
C LEU A 173 6.60 3.77 -15.17
N LYS A 174 6.44 2.52 -15.67
CA LYS A 174 7.12 2.05 -16.87
C LYS A 174 6.88 2.98 -18.07
N THR A 175 5.63 3.32 -18.33
CA THR A 175 5.26 4.20 -19.44
C THR A 175 5.93 5.57 -19.31
N ILE A 176 5.93 6.15 -18.10
CA ILE A 176 6.56 7.45 -17.84
C ILE A 176 8.06 7.37 -18.08
N MET A 177 8.73 6.39 -17.50
CA MET A 177 10.18 6.25 -17.60
C MET A 177 10.65 6.01 -19.05
N GLU A 178 9.92 5.16 -19.80
CA GLU A 178 10.29 4.83 -21.18
C GLU A 178 9.93 5.94 -22.19
N SER A 179 9.02 6.87 -21.83
CA SER A 179 8.70 8.04 -22.67
C SER A 179 9.70 9.17 -22.53
N GLN A 180 10.49 9.22 -21.48
CA GLN A 180 11.57 10.20 -21.29
C GLN A 180 12.74 9.83 -22.20
N LYS A 181 13.13 10.78 -23.09
CA LYS A 181 14.27 10.63 -24.01
C LYS A 181 15.58 10.89 -23.30
#